data_942ed3070b31cc18a358cee3c95b3c0b
#
_entry.id   942ed3070b31cc18a358cee3c95b3c0b
#
_cell.length_a   1.000
_cell.length_b   1.000
_cell.length_c   1.000
_cell.angle_alpha   90.00
_cell.angle_beta   90.00
_cell.angle_gamma   90.00
#
_symmetry.space_group_name_H-M   'P 1'
#
loop_
_entity.id
_entity.type
_entity.pdbx_description
1 polymer ?
#
loop_
_entity_poly.entity_id
_entity_poly.type
_entity_poly.pdbx_seq_one_letter_code
_entity_poly.pdbx_strand_id
1 'polypeptide(L)'
;DGDAFSSAAYVKTVDFAAVNDAPVNTMGTPAAVNEDTALAITGTSIADSDSTSMTSVQISADRGTFSIASTNGLTFAAGDGTADATMTFGGTVTNINTAIATITWTSASNDDADATITMVTNDGSASDTDTMSITVNSVNDAPTSTSFTVTTAEDTAHTFAASEFGYADVDSGDALVSATLQAASAGQLWVDADSSGSMDNGEAVIANGDTVTTANLAKLKWLPAANANGATYGTFTYTLNDGDANSASSYTATLAVTAVDDAPVCNAGSDQSVAEGATVTLDATGSTDVEGATITYVWSVSSGTAQTLSSTTNAAPTFTAAEAVSGYTTTVQLVCTASGVAGSADTAVITVSADNDAPTAK
;
A
#
# COMPACT_ATOMS: atom_id res chain seq x y z
N ASP A 1 -10.85 -5.30 115.49
CA ASP A 1 -11.72 -6.42 115.70
C ASP A 1 -11.49 -7.43 114.59
N GLY A 2 -11.13 -8.62 114.82
CA GLY A 2 -10.74 -9.65 113.89
C GLY A 2 -11.72 -9.90 112.78
N ASP A 3 -11.51 -9.44 111.64
CA ASP A 3 -11.28 -10.16 110.48
C ASP A 3 -12.31 -11.07 109.84
N ALA A 4 -13.04 -10.47 108.98
CA ALA A 4 -13.57 -11.27 107.89
C ALA A 4 -13.04 -10.58 106.57
N PHE A 5 -12.01 -11.22 106.01
CA PHE A 5 -11.67 -10.90 104.63
C PHE A 5 -12.91 -11.28 103.79
N SER A 6 -13.39 -10.28 103.05
CA SER A 6 -14.42 -10.54 102.02
C SER A 6 -13.86 -11.56 101.05
N SER A 7 -14.45 -12.72 100.98
CA SER A 7 -14.11 -13.73 99.97
C SER A 7 -14.67 -13.46 98.57
N ALA A 8 -15.24 -12.29 98.39
CA ALA A 8 -15.70 -11.87 97.07
C ALA A 8 -14.54 -11.35 96.24
N ALA A 9 -14.15 -12.11 95.25
CA ALA A 9 -13.20 -11.62 94.24
C ALA A 9 -13.82 -10.37 93.56
N TYR A 10 -13.21 -9.20 93.76
CA TYR A 10 -13.56 -8.05 93.02
C TYR A 10 -12.96 -8.22 91.58
N VAL A 11 -13.81 -8.58 90.66
CA VAL A 11 -13.46 -8.53 89.24
C VAL A 11 -13.65 -7.12 88.73
N LYS A 12 -12.56 -6.42 88.45
CA LYS A 12 -12.62 -5.14 87.77
C LYS A 12 -12.49 -5.43 86.27
N THR A 13 -13.58 -5.32 85.51
CA THR A 13 -13.58 -5.38 84.06
C THR A 13 -12.97 -4.09 83.52
N VAL A 14 -11.92 -4.19 82.72
CA VAL A 14 -11.36 -3.07 81.95
C VAL A 14 -11.84 -3.30 80.52
N ASP A 15 -12.77 -2.47 80.06
CA ASP A 15 -13.22 -2.47 78.71
C ASP A 15 -12.24 -1.62 77.84
N PHE A 16 -11.64 -2.24 76.86
CA PHE A 16 -10.88 -1.55 75.82
C PHE A 16 -11.84 -1.26 74.65
N ALA A 17 -11.97 0.00 74.30
CA ALA A 17 -12.61 0.35 73.03
C ALA A 17 -11.70 -0.06 71.89
N ALA A 18 -12.22 -0.88 70.99
CA ALA A 18 -11.51 -1.18 69.76
C ALA A 18 -11.31 0.13 68.96
N VAL A 19 -10.13 0.34 68.47
CA VAL A 19 -9.81 1.42 67.53
C VAL A 19 -9.66 0.78 66.15
N ASN A 20 -10.24 1.38 65.13
CA ASN A 20 -10.14 0.84 63.77
C ASN A 20 -8.68 0.96 63.27
N ASP A 21 -8.15 -0.16 62.85
CA ASP A 21 -6.90 -0.21 62.05
C ASP A 21 -7.25 -0.08 60.57
N ALA A 22 -6.32 0.42 59.78
CA ALA A 22 -6.51 0.50 58.31
C ALA A 22 -6.28 -0.86 57.66
N PRO A 23 -6.97 -1.19 56.60
CA PRO A 23 -6.64 -2.37 55.79
C PRO A 23 -5.18 -2.28 55.32
N VAL A 24 -4.61 -3.45 54.99
CA VAL A 24 -3.25 -3.57 54.45
C VAL A 24 -3.33 -4.26 53.13
N ASN A 25 -2.89 -3.54 52.07
CA ASN A 25 -2.73 -4.11 50.74
C ASN A 25 -1.39 -4.83 50.66
N THR A 26 -1.36 -5.85 49.83
CA THR A 26 -0.13 -6.50 49.35
C THR A 26 -0.24 -6.56 47.85
N MET A 27 0.58 -5.83 47.14
CA MET A 27 0.68 -5.94 45.70
C MET A 27 1.58 -7.09 45.30
N GLY A 28 1.26 -7.76 44.20
CA GLY A 28 2.09 -8.83 43.64
C GLY A 28 3.47 -8.36 43.25
N THR A 29 4.32 -9.29 42.87
CA THR A 29 5.66 -8.95 42.38
C THR A 29 5.56 -8.34 40.98
N PRO A 30 6.17 -7.18 40.71
CA PRO A 30 6.25 -6.63 39.37
C PRO A 30 6.86 -7.64 38.40
N ALA A 31 6.25 -7.80 37.22
CA ALA A 31 6.73 -8.69 36.16
C ALA A 31 6.80 -7.94 34.84
N ALA A 32 7.73 -8.34 33.99
CA ALA A 32 7.72 -7.93 32.60
C ALA A 32 6.78 -8.85 31.81
N VAL A 33 6.09 -8.28 30.84
CA VAL A 33 5.19 -9.01 29.94
C VAL A 33 5.36 -8.45 28.53
N ASN A 34 5.19 -9.28 27.52
CA ASN A 34 5.09 -8.80 26.15
C ASN A 34 3.72 -8.14 25.96
N GLU A 35 3.67 -7.08 25.16
CA GLU A 35 2.39 -6.50 24.76
C GLU A 35 1.46 -7.56 24.17
N ASP A 36 0.17 -7.26 24.10
CA ASP A 36 -0.90 -8.17 23.64
C ASP A 36 -1.00 -9.51 24.40
N THR A 37 -0.22 -9.68 25.46
CA THR A 37 -0.20 -10.89 26.26
C THR A 37 -0.76 -10.62 27.66
N ALA A 38 -1.70 -11.46 28.12
CA ALA A 38 -2.26 -11.35 29.45
C ALA A 38 -1.24 -11.74 30.53
N LEU A 39 -1.02 -10.87 31.51
CA LEU A 39 -0.17 -11.08 32.67
C LEU A 39 -1.02 -11.48 33.88
N ALA A 40 -0.79 -12.66 34.47
CA ALA A 40 -1.35 -13.01 35.78
C ALA A 40 -0.57 -12.27 36.88
N ILE A 41 -1.27 -11.45 37.66
CA ILE A 41 -0.69 -10.73 38.81
C ILE A 41 -0.86 -11.63 40.04
N THR A 42 0.22 -12.28 40.48
CA THR A 42 0.21 -13.22 41.59
C THR A 42 0.70 -12.58 42.87
N GLY A 43 0.21 -13.07 44.04
CA GLY A 43 0.62 -12.60 45.36
C GLY A 43 -0.09 -11.31 45.80
N THR A 44 -1.11 -10.85 45.06
CA THR A 44 -1.95 -9.74 45.48
C THR A 44 -2.95 -10.20 46.55
N SER A 45 -3.04 -9.49 47.67
CA SER A 45 -3.98 -9.79 48.75
C SER A 45 -4.29 -8.56 49.58
N ILE A 46 -5.36 -8.62 50.34
CA ILE A 46 -5.71 -7.65 51.38
C ILE A 46 -5.85 -8.35 52.74
N ALA A 47 -5.51 -7.64 53.80
CA ALA A 47 -5.73 -8.07 55.18
C ALA A 47 -6.25 -6.90 55.99
N ASP A 48 -7.01 -7.23 57.06
CA ASP A 48 -7.43 -6.26 58.06
C ASP A 48 -7.53 -6.97 59.41
N SER A 49 -7.12 -6.29 60.49
CA SER A 49 -7.02 -6.87 61.83
C SER A 49 -8.36 -6.93 62.56
N ASP A 50 -9.27 -6.01 62.22
CA ASP A 50 -10.57 -5.86 62.88
C ASP A 50 -11.79 -5.88 61.96
N SER A 51 -11.59 -5.78 60.64
CA SER A 51 -12.63 -5.87 59.64
C SER A 51 -12.56 -7.21 58.85
N THR A 52 -13.69 -7.86 58.69
CA THR A 52 -13.82 -9.09 57.88
C THR A 52 -14.39 -8.82 56.48
N SER A 53 -14.74 -7.59 56.21
CA SER A 53 -15.28 -7.15 54.91
C SER A 53 -14.80 -5.75 54.57
N MET A 54 -14.61 -5.47 53.26
CA MET A 54 -14.25 -4.17 52.74
C MET A 54 -15.45 -3.51 52.12
N THR A 55 -15.60 -2.19 52.41
CA THR A 55 -16.62 -1.33 51.78
C THR A 55 -16.33 -1.14 50.30
N SER A 56 -15.05 -0.94 49.97
CA SER A 56 -14.62 -0.90 48.57
C SER A 56 -13.18 -1.32 48.41
N VAL A 57 -12.91 -2.03 47.32
CA VAL A 57 -11.59 -2.22 46.71
C VAL A 57 -11.66 -1.67 45.31
N GLN A 58 -10.82 -0.68 45.00
CA GLN A 58 -10.65 -0.18 43.65
C GLN A 58 -9.30 -0.66 43.11
N ILE A 59 -9.31 -1.26 41.93
CA ILE A 59 -8.11 -1.60 41.17
C ILE A 59 -8.20 -0.84 39.84
N SER A 60 -7.19 -0.07 39.53
CA SER A 60 -7.10 0.73 38.32
C SER A 60 -5.72 0.65 37.69
N ALA A 61 -5.67 0.76 36.36
CA ALA A 61 -4.44 0.94 35.61
C ALA A 61 -4.53 2.23 34.80
N ASP A 62 -3.41 2.89 34.62
CA ASP A 62 -3.29 4.04 33.71
C ASP A 62 -3.34 3.58 32.24
N ARG A 63 -3.01 2.29 31.97
CA ARG A 63 -3.04 1.62 30.67
C ARG A 63 -3.52 0.18 30.79
N GLY A 64 -4.15 -0.35 29.72
CA GLY A 64 -4.63 -1.72 29.70
C GLY A 64 -5.87 -1.96 30.54
N THR A 65 -6.20 -3.23 30.72
CA THR A 65 -7.44 -3.66 31.40
C THR A 65 -7.21 -4.88 32.29
N PHE A 66 -8.09 -5.05 33.26
CA PHE A 66 -8.10 -6.18 34.18
C PHE A 66 -9.25 -7.14 33.90
N SER A 67 -9.03 -8.42 34.21
CA SER A 67 -10.08 -9.41 34.33
C SER A 67 -9.85 -10.27 35.58
N ILE A 68 -10.94 -10.75 36.20
CA ILE A 68 -10.93 -11.71 37.32
C ILE A 68 -11.77 -12.92 36.95
N ALA A 69 -11.34 -14.12 37.36
CA ALA A 69 -12.02 -15.36 36.99
C ALA A 69 -13.33 -15.60 37.75
N SER A 70 -13.56 -14.97 38.90
CA SER A 70 -14.75 -15.13 39.71
C SER A 70 -15.15 -13.83 40.40
N THR A 71 -16.43 -13.51 40.32
CA THR A 71 -17.06 -12.37 40.99
C THR A 71 -17.95 -12.80 42.17
N ASN A 72 -17.87 -14.08 42.59
CA ASN A 72 -18.71 -14.64 43.62
C ASN A 72 -18.53 -13.91 44.96
N GLY A 73 -19.67 -13.41 45.53
CA GLY A 73 -19.69 -12.69 46.80
C GLY A 73 -19.11 -11.29 46.74
N LEU A 74 -18.90 -10.73 45.55
CA LEU A 74 -18.54 -9.34 45.33
C LEU A 74 -19.76 -8.52 44.88
N THR A 75 -19.76 -7.26 45.26
CA THR A 75 -20.75 -6.27 44.79
C THR A 75 -20.00 -5.16 44.09
N PHE A 76 -20.19 -5.03 42.78
CA PHE A 76 -19.53 -4.04 41.94
C PHE A 76 -20.22 -2.67 42.02
N ALA A 77 -19.43 -1.63 42.19
CA ALA A 77 -19.83 -0.23 42.06
C ALA A 77 -19.33 0.36 40.71
N ALA A 78 -18.25 -0.20 40.15
CA ALA A 78 -17.75 0.13 38.81
C ALA A 78 -17.05 -1.09 38.20
N GLY A 79 -17.19 -1.27 36.88
CA GLY A 79 -16.74 -2.46 36.19
C GLY A 79 -17.64 -3.66 36.42
N ASP A 80 -17.26 -4.80 35.84
CA ASP A 80 -17.96 -6.10 36.04
C ASP A 80 -16.99 -7.27 36.26
N GLY A 81 -15.69 -7.00 36.27
CA GLY A 81 -14.61 -7.98 36.40
C GLY A 81 -14.12 -8.55 35.07
N THR A 82 -14.47 -7.93 33.94
CA THR A 82 -14.05 -8.38 32.61
C THR A 82 -13.57 -7.19 31.77
N ALA A 83 -12.28 -7.17 31.44
CA ALA A 83 -11.66 -6.13 30.60
C ALA A 83 -11.91 -4.69 31.10
N ASP A 84 -11.86 -4.47 32.41
CA ASP A 84 -12.04 -3.18 33.06
C ASP A 84 -10.74 -2.41 33.21
N ALA A 85 -10.66 -1.15 32.78
CA ALA A 85 -9.52 -0.25 33.10
C ALA A 85 -9.54 0.15 34.60
N THR A 86 -10.72 0.15 35.18
CA THR A 86 -10.95 0.38 36.60
C THR A 86 -12.11 -0.47 37.07
N MET A 87 -11.91 -1.28 38.10
CA MET A 87 -12.98 -2.01 38.79
C MET A 87 -13.05 -1.57 40.25
N THR A 88 -14.26 -1.42 40.76
CA THR A 88 -14.51 -1.10 42.18
C THR A 88 -15.57 -2.05 42.71
N PHE A 89 -15.24 -2.79 43.75
CA PHE A 89 -16.13 -3.78 44.34
C PHE A 89 -15.96 -3.84 45.86
N GLY A 90 -16.99 -4.30 46.56
CA GLY A 90 -16.97 -4.61 48.00
C GLY A 90 -17.30 -6.08 48.24
N GLY A 91 -16.99 -6.57 49.45
CA GLY A 91 -17.24 -7.95 49.83
C GLY A 91 -16.47 -8.36 51.06
N THR A 92 -16.59 -9.66 51.46
CA THR A 92 -15.74 -10.19 52.52
C THR A 92 -14.28 -10.29 52.08
N VAL A 93 -13.34 -10.10 53.01
CA VAL A 93 -11.87 -10.24 52.76
C VAL A 93 -11.54 -11.57 52.07
N THR A 94 -12.21 -12.67 52.47
CA THR A 94 -12.01 -13.96 51.84
C THR A 94 -12.47 -13.99 50.36
N ASN A 95 -13.66 -13.47 50.05
CA ASN A 95 -14.15 -13.43 48.67
C ASN A 95 -13.30 -12.51 47.77
N ILE A 96 -12.91 -11.35 48.30
CA ILE A 96 -12.03 -10.41 47.59
C ILE A 96 -10.68 -11.08 47.29
N ASN A 97 -10.03 -11.67 48.29
CA ASN A 97 -8.75 -12.37 48.09
C ASN A 97 -8.87 -13.55 47.11
N THR A 98 -10.00 -14.28 47.11
CA THR A 98 -10.25 -15.33 46.10
C THR A 98 -10.34 -14.73 44.68
N ALA A 99 -10.97 -13.60 44.54
CA ALA A 99 -11.10 -12.93 43.22
C ALA A 99 -9.76 -12.34 42.73
N ILE A 100 -9.09 -11.52 43.58
CA ILE A 100 -7.83 -10.86 43.19
C ILE A 100 -6.65 -11.82 43.01
N ALA A 101 -6.71 -13.02 43.60
CA ALA A 101 -5.74 -14.10 43.34
C ALA A 101 -5.77 -14.59 41.86
N THR A 102 -6.83 -14.30 41.12
CA THR A 102 -7.01 -14.68 39.71
C THR A 102 -6.92 -13.51 38.77
N ILE A 103 -6.50 -12.34 39.27
CA ILE A 103 -6.46 -11.12 38.47
C ILE A 103 -5.43 -11.25 37.34
N THR A 104 -5.85 -10.90 36.14
CA THR A 104 -4.98 -10.74 34.98
C THR A 104 -5.05 -9.30 34.49
N TRP A 105 -3.95 -8.81 33.99
CA TRP A 105 -3.85 -7.52 33.30
C TRP A 105 -3.42 -7.76 31.87
N THR A 106 -3.94 -6.97 30.92
CA THR A 106 -3.56 -7.03 29.51
C THR A 106 -3.39 -5.59 29.01
N SER A 107 -2.30 -5.31 28.27
CA SER A 107 -2.08 -4.02 27.62
C SER A 107 -3.22 -3.69 26.63
N ALA A 108 -3.34 -2.44 26.21
CA ALA A 108 -4.08 -2.17 25.00
C ALA A 108 -3.34 -2.79 23.79
N SER A 109 -4.05 -3.02 22.69
CA SER A 109 -3.40 -3.62 21.51
C SER A 109 -2.25 -2.73 21.03
N ASN A 110 -1.09 -3.34 20.79
CA ASN A 110 0.12 -2.68 20.29
C ASN A 110 0.56 -1.50 21.18
N ASP A 111 0.40 -1.62 22.51
CA ASP A 111 0.84 -0.63 23.49
C ASP A 111 1.97 -1.21 24.34
N ASP A 112 3.20 -0.90 23.98
CA ASP A 112 4.45 -1.31 24.61
C ASP A 112 4.86 -0.42 25.79
N ALA A 113 4.06 0.59 26.13
CA ALA A 113 4.38 1.49 27.22
C ALA A 113 4.12 0.84 28.59
N ASP A 114 5.07 1.03 29.51
CA ASP A 114 4.95 0.60 30.89
C ASP A 114 3.65 1.11 31.54
N ALA A 115 3.03 0.24 32.36
CA ALA A 115 1.78 0.53 33.06
C ALA A 115 1.99 0.67 34.58
N THR A 116 1.18 1.52 35.21
CA THR A 116 1.10 1.64 36.66
C THR A 116 -0.28 1.14 37.14
N ILE A 117 -0.27 0.14 38.00
CA ILE A 117 -1.46 -0.36 38.68
C ILE A 117 -1.57 0.28 40.06
N THR A 118 -2.76 0.74 40.40
CA THR A 118 -3.09 1.29 41.73
C THR A 118 -4.19 0.45 42.37
N MET A 119 -4.01 0.03 43.61
CA MET A 119 -5.03 -0.60 44.46
C MET A 119 -5.33 0.27 45.66
N VAL A 120 -6.59 0.63 45.82
CA VAL A 120 -7.11 1.39 46.97
C VAL A 120 -8.14 0.53 47.66
N THR A 121 -7.91 0.20 48.92
CA THR A 121 -8.83 -0.58 49.77
C THR A 121 -9.37 0.31 50.88
N ASN A 122 -10.69 0.18 51.19
CA ASN A 122 -11.37 0.94 52.22
C ASN A 122 -12.31 0.02 53.02
N ASP A 123 -12.20 0.04 54.35
CA ASP A 123 -13.04 -0.72 55.30
C ASP A 123 -14.32 0.03 55.70
N GLY A 124 -14.44 1.32 55.34
CA GLY A 124 -15.52 2.23 55.73
C GLY A 124 -15.07 3.32 56.70
N SER A 125 -13.87 3.22 57.30
CA SER A 125 -13.29 4.12 58.28
C SER A 125 -11.90 4.62 57.89
N ALA A 126 -11.09 3.75 57.26
CA ALA A 126 -9.73 4.02 56.85
C ALA A 126 -9.45 3.40 55.47
N SER A 127 -8.36 3.80 54.83
CA SER A 127 -7.95 3.31 53.51
C SER A 127 -6.46 3.06 53.46
N ASP A 128 -6.08 2.12 52.57
CA ASP A 128 -4.72 1.87 52.17
C ASP A 128 -4.58 1.97 50.66
N THR A 129 -3.42 2.43 50.16
CA THR A 129 -3.17 2.64 48.73
C THR A 129 -1.77 2.17 48.38
N ASP A 130 -1.69 1.20 47.48
CA ASP A 130 -0.43 0.70 46.93
C ASP A 130 -0.40 0.82 45.39
N THR A 131 0.80 0.89 44.85
CA THR A 131 1.04 0.94 43.39
C THR A 131 2.08 -0.11 43.00
N MET A 132 1.95 -0.57 41.75
CA MET A 132 2.89 -1.51 41.13
C MET A 132 3.10 -1.09 39.66
N SER A 133 4.35 -1.11 39.20
CA SER A 133 4.66 -0.91 37.78
C SER A 133 4.80 -2.24 37.06
N ILE A 134 4.30 -2.31 35.83
CA ILE A 134 4.49 -3.43 34.90
C ILE A 134 5.36 -2.91 33.75
N THR A 135 6.45 -3.61 33.48
CA THR A 135 7.24 -3.35 32.26
C THR A 135 6.62 -4.11 31.09
N VAL A 136 6.28 -3.40 30.02
CA VAL A 136 5.75 -3.97 28.78
C VAL A 136 6.88 -4.02 27.76
N ASN A 137 7.15 -5.21 27.23
CA ASN A 137 8.13 -5.38 26.17
C ASN A 137 7.43 -5.25 24.82
N SER A 138 7.99 -4.47 23.92
CA SER A 138 7.59 -4.46 22.52
C SER A 138 7.78 -5.84 21.87
N VAL A 139 6.87 -6.20 20.99
CA VAL A 139 6.94 -7.39 20.14
C VAL A 139 6.69 -6.92 18.72
N ASN A 140 7.58 -7.25 17.80
CA ASN A 140 7.43 -6.82 16.42
C ASN A 140 6.08 -7.23 15.82
N ASP A 141 5.31 -6.25 15.38
CA ASP A 141 4.12 -6.40 14.56
C ASP A 141 4.50 -6.40 13.07
N ALA A 142 3.69 -7.04 12.25
CA ALA A 142 3.96 -7.08 10.83
C ALA A 142 3.46 -5.80 10.14
N PRO A 143 4.21 -5.25 9.16
CA PRO A 143 3.84 -4.04 8.47
C PRO A 143 2.53 -4.18 7.68
N THR A 144 1.87 -3.08 7.48
CA THR A 144 0.66 -2.95 6.66
C THR A 144 0.88 -2.04 5.46
N SER A 145 -0.02 -2.11 4.48
CA SER A 145 0.00 -1.27 3.29
C SER A 145 -1.42 -1.06 2.75
N THR A 146 -1.50 -0.34 1.64
CA THR A 146 -2.74 -0.16 0.86
C THR A 146 -2.47 -0.41 -0.62
N SER A 147 -3.42 -1.06 -1.31
CA SER A 147 -3.37 -1.19 -2.78
C SER A 147 -3.44 0.19 -3.44
N PHE A 148 -2.72 0.35 -4.56
CA PHE A 148 -2.62 1.64 -5.25
C PHE A 148 -2.74 1.46 -6.77
N THR A 149 -2.87 2.58 -7.48
CA THR A 149 -2.89 2.63 -8.94
C THR A 149 -1.85 3.61 -9.43
N VAL A 150 -1.03 3.18 -10.39
CA VAL A 150 -0.17 4.07 -11.17
C VAL A 150 -0.76 4.25 -12.55
N THR A 151 -0.53 5.43 -13.14
CA THR A 151 -0.97 5.74 -14.49
C THR A 151 0.22 6.32 -15.25
N THR A 152 0.52 5.77 -16.44
CA THR A 152 1.50 6.29 -17.36
C THR A 152 0.90 6.43 -18.77
N ALA A 153 1.53 7.21 -19.64
CA ALA A 153 1.22 7.16 -21.06
C ALA A 153 1.76 5.85 -21.65
N GLU A 154 1.17 5.36 -22.73
CA GLU A 154 1.77 4.27 -23.49
C GLU A 154 3.19 4.64 -23.94
N ASP A 155 4.02 3.65 -24.20
CA ASP A 155 5.43 3.79 -24.58
C ASP A 155 6.30 4.55 -23.57
N THR A 156 5.76 4.86 -22.39
CA THR A 156 6.46 5.60 -21.35
C THR A 156 6.60 4.76 -20.09
N ALA A 157 7.83 4.56 -19.62
CA ALA A 157 8.07 3.84 -18.38
C ALA A 157 7.67 4.68 -17.16
N HIS A 158 6.89 4.08 -16.25
CA HIS A 158 6.68 4.60 -14.90
C HIS A 158 7.86 4.22 -14.01
N THR A 159 8.36 5.15 -13.21
CA THR A 159 9.37 4.89 -12.16
C THR A 159 8.69 4.99 -10.82
N PHE A 160 8.74 3.91 -10.03
CA PHE A 160 8.11 3.87 -8.72
C PHE A 160 8.90 4.67 -7.69
N ALA A 161 8.17 5.24 -6.73
CA ALA A 161 8.75 5.74 -5.49
C ALA A 161 8.46 4.74 -4.37
N ALA A 162 9.37 4.56 -3.42
CA ALA A 162 9.12 3.69 -2.27
C ALA A 162 7.87 4.09 -1.46
N SER A 163 7.53 5.38 -1.45
CA SER A 163 6.33 5.91 -0.80
C SER A 163 5.00 5.46 -1.44
N GLU A 164 5.00 5.04 -2.72
CA GLU A 164 3.79 4.52 -3.38
C GLU A 164 3.33 3.19 -2.79
N PHE A 165 4.26 2.45 -2.18
CA PHE A 165 3.96 1.19 -1.51
C PHE A 165 3.24 1.35 -0.18
N GLY A 166 2.99 2.57 0.28
CA GLY A 166 2.10 2.88 1.41
C GLY A 166 2.44 2.14 2.70
N TYR A 167 3.75 1.97 2.99
CA TYR A 167 4.21 1.30 4.21
C TYR A 167 3.67 2.01 5.45
N ALA A 168 3.12 1.23 6.36
CA ALA A 168 2.75 1.66 7.70
C ALA A 168 3.05 0.54 8.70
N ASP A 169 3.56 0.93 9.87
CA ASP A 169 3.84 0.06 10.97
C ASP A 169 3.36 0.69 12.26
N VAL A 170 3.00 -0.15 13.25
CA VAL A 170 2.60 0.30 14.59
C VAL A 170 3.81 0.42 15.51
N ASP A 171 4.88 -0.33 15.23
CA ASP A 171 6.11 -0.28 15.99
C ASP A 171 6.90 0.99 15.67
N SER A 172 7.20 1.75 16.72
CA SER A 172 7.92 3.01 16.58
C SER A 172 9.38 2.76 16.25
N GLY A 173 9.82 3.20 15.08
CA GLY A 173 11.22 3.06 14.64
C GLY A 173 11.40 2.04 13.51
N ASP A 174 10.40 1.25 13.22
CA ASP A 174 10.45 0.31 12.13
C ASP A 174 10.26 1.00 10.78
N ALA A 175 10.92 0.48 9.78
CA ALA A 175 10.97 1.07 8.46
C ALA A 175 10.93 0.00 7.37
N LEU A 176 10.37 0.35 6.22
CA LEU A 176 10.41 -0.53 5.06
C LEU A 176 11.83 -0.93 4.69
N VAL A 177 12.14 -2.22 4.78
CA VAL A 177 13.43 -2.82 4.38
C VAL A 177 13.36 -3.34 2.95
N SER A 178 12.26 -4.03 2.61
CA SER A 178 12.08 -4.60 1.27
C SER A 178 10.61 -4.85 0.93
N ALA A 179 10.35 -5.07 -0.35
CA ALA A 179 9.10 -5.60 -0.87
C ALA A 179 9.36 -6.91 -1.64
N THR A 180 8.53 -7.92 -1.42
CA THR A 180 8.49 -9.12 -2.26
C THR A 180 7.40 -8.95 -3.31
N LEU A 181 7.78 -8.98 -4.57
CA LEU A 181 6.92 -8.67 -5.71
C LEU A 181 6.51 -9.95 -6.44
N GLN A 182 5.33 -9.94 -7.06
CA GLN A 182 4.97 -10.89 -8.10
C GLN A 182 5.18 -10.25 -9.46
N ALA A 183 5.39 -11.07 -10.48
CA ALA A 183 5.52 -10.58 -11.86
C ALA A 183 4.31 -9.76 -12.28
N ALA A 184 4.54 -8.69 -13.03
CA ALA A 184 3.44 -7.93 -13.61
C ALA A 184 2.65 -8.78 -14.61
N SER A 185 1.33 -8.69 -14.57
CA SER A 185 0.45 -9.45 -15.47
C SER A 185 0.52 -8.96 -16.93
N ALA A 186 1.00 -7.73 -17.15
CA ALA A 186 1.23 -7.12 -18.46
C ALA A 186 2.34 -6.08 -18.40
N GLY A 187 3.04 -5.85 -19.52
CA GLY A 187 4.20 -4.99 -19.60
C GLY A 187 5.44 -5.63 -18.96
N GLN A 188 6.48 -4.84 -18.78
CA GLN A 188 7.74 -5.27 -18.18
C GLN A 188 8.00 -4.49 -16.89
N LEU A 189 8.23 -5.21 -15.79
CA LEU A 189 8.56 -4.66 -14.48
C LEU A 189 10.00 -5.08 -14.15
N TRP A 190 10.92 -4.13 -13.90
CA TRP A 190 12.33 -4.41 -13.63
C TRP A 190 12.95 -3.37 -12.69
N VAL A 191 14.12 -3.68 -12.16
CA VAL A 191 14.94 -2.70 -11.43
C VAL A 191 15.97 -2.13 -12.38
N ASP A 192 15.88 -0.83 -12.69
CA ASP A 192 16.83 -0.06 -13.50
C ASP A 192 18.07 0.26 -12.65
N ALA A 193 18.99 -0.70 -12.57
CA ALA A 193 20.12 -0.69 -11.64
C ALA A 193 21.13 0.42 -11.97
N ASP A 194 21.37 0.68 -13.25
CA ASP A 194 22.33 1.66 -13.76
C ASP A 194 21.70 3.03 -14.07
N SER A 195 20.37 3.14 -13.95
CA SER A 195 19.59 4.36 -14.22
C SER A 195 19.67 4.79 -15.70
N SER A 196 19.77 3.82 -16.62
CA SER A 196 19.74 4.06 -18.07
C SER A 196 18.35 4.46 -18.57
N GLY A 197 17.31 4.05 -17.85
CA GLY A 197 15.90 4.24 -18.23
C GLY A 197 15.34 3.10 -19.11
N SER A 198 16.20 2.18 -19.52
CA SER A 198 15.86 1.03 -20.37
C SER A 198 16.26 -0.25 -19.68
N MET A 199 15.54 -1.33 -19.94
CA MET A 199 15.96 -2.65 -19.47
C MET A 199 17.11 -3.17 -20.36
N ASP A 200 18.31 -3.22 -19.84
CA ASP A 200 19.53 -3.63 -20.57
C ASP A 200 20.54 -4.40 -19.69
N ASN A 201 21.71 -4.72 -20.25
CA ASN A 201 22.96 -5.17 -19.61
C ASN A 201 22.85 -6.07 -18.35
N GLY A 202 21.96 -7.05 -18.35
CA GLY A 202 21.86 -8.03 -17.27
C GLY A 202 20.76 -7.72 -16.26
N GLU A 203 19.97 -6.69 -16.48
CA GLU A 203 18.72 -6.46 -15.78
C GLU A 203 17.70 -7.52 -16.19
N ALA A 204 16.89 -7.93 -15.26
CA ALA A 204 15.88 -8.95 -15.48
C ALA A 204 14.50 -8.43 -15.10
N VAL A 205 13.50 -8.93 -15.81
CA VAL A 205 12.09 -8.71 -15.43
C VAL A 205 11.86 -9.34 -14.06
N ILE A 206 11.15 -8.64 -13.19
CA ILE A 206 10.73 -9.16 -11.88
C ILE A 206 9.96 -10.47 -12.08
N ALA A 207 10.42 -11.52 -11.45
CA ALA A 207 9.75 -12.81 -11.37
C ALA A 207 8.91 -12.93 -10.10
N ASN A 208 8.05 -13.94 -10.04
CA ASN A 208 7.23 -14.20 -8.86
C ASN A 208 8.12 -14.52 -7.64
N GLY A 209 7.97 -13.72 -6.58
CA GLY A 209 8.70 -13.88 -5.34
C GLY A 209 10.04 -13.15 -5.26
N ASP A 210 10.37 -12.33 -6.26
CA ASP A 210 11.58 -11.50 -6.19
C ASP A 210 11.47 -10.44 -5.09
N THR A 211 12.56 -10.29 -4.35
CA THR A 211 12.66 -9.30 -3.28
C THR A 211 13.44 -8.08 -3.75
N VAL A 212 12.83 -6.92 -3.61
CA VAL A 212 13.39 -5.61 -3.97
C VAL A 212 13.60 -4.80 -2.70
N THR A 213 14.84 -4.40 -2.41
CA THR A 213 15.16 -3.58 -1.24
C THR A 213 14.60 -2.17 -1.40
N THR A 214 14.38 -1.45 -0.30
CA THR A 214 13.89 -0.06 -0.33
C THR A 214 14.73 0.85 -1.22
N ALA A 215 16.06 0.69 -1.23
CA ALA A 215 16.93 1.46 -2.11
C ALA A 215 16.69 1.18 -3.60
N ASN A 216 16.26 -0.02 -3.95
CA ASN A 216 15.96 -0.43 -5.30
C ASN A 216 14.50 -0.18 -5.70
N LEU A 217 13.58 -0.01 -4.74
CA LEU A 217 12.20 0.39 -5.05
C LEU A 217 12.14 1.76 -5.76
N ALA A 218 13.05 2.68 -5.42
CA ALA A 218 13.17 3.95 -6.13
C ALA A 218 13.75 3.84 -7.56
N LYS A 219 14.23 2.65 -7.94
CA LYS A 219 14.73 2.31 -9.28
C LYS A 219 13.81 1.33 -10.02
N LEU A 220 12.75 0.87 -9.36
CA LEU A 220 11.78 -0.02 -9.98
C LEU A 220 11.06 0.73 -11.09
N LYS A 221 10.98 0.12 -12.27
CA LYS A 221 10.32 0.66 -13.45
C LYS A 221 9.32 -0.33 -14.00
N TRP A 222 8.29 0.21 -14.61
CA TRP A 222 7.33 -0.56 -15.38
C TRP A 222 7.07 0.10 -16.72
N LEU A 223 7.19 -0.66 -17.83
CA LEU A 223 6.92 -0.22 -19.18
C LEU A 223 5.77 -1.05 -19.76
N PRO A 224 4.67 -0.42 -20.22
CA PRO A 224 3.63 -1.11 -20.97
C PRO A 224 4.18 -1.70 -22.28
N ALA A 225 3.47 -2.64 -22.90
CA ALA A 225 3.76 -3.02 -24.27
C ALA A 225 3.47 -1.85 -25.21
N ALA A 226 4.19 -1.78 -26.34
CA ALA A 226 4.02 -0.70 -27.30
C ALA A 226 2.56 -0.58 -27.74
N ASN A 227 2.06 0.63 -27.84
CA ASN A 227 0.71 0.99 -28.29
C ASN A 227 -0.41 0.35 -27.45
N ALA A 228 -0.14 0.07 -26.17
CA ALA A 228 -1.10 -0.58 -25.28
C ALA A 228 -1.70 0.43 -24.32
N ASN A 229 -3.02 0.43 -24.19
CA ASN A 229 -3.73 1.30 -23.27
C ASN A 229 -4.83 0.58 -22.49
N GLY A 230 -5.31 1.20 -21.42
CA GLY A 230 -6.39 0.67 -20.58
C GLY A 230 -6.30 1.12 -19.13
N ALA A 231 -7.45 1.40 -18.53
CA ALA A 231 -7.55 1.84 -17.13
C ALA A 231 -7.12 0.75 -16.12
N THR A 232 -7.12 -0.52 -16.53
CA THR A 232 -6.60 -1.66 -15.76
C THR A 232 -5.83 -2.54 -16.74
N TYR A 233 -4.74 -1.99 -17.30
CA TYR A 233 -3.94 -2.71 -18.30
C TYR A 233 -3.22 -3.91 -17.69
N GLY A 234 -2.71 -3.77 -16.48
CA GLY A 234 -2.05 -4.85 -15.75
C GLY A 234 -2.10 -4.66 -14.24
N THR A 235 -1.60 -5.64 -13.53
CA THR A 235 -1.45 -5.61 -12.08
C THR A 235 -0.20 -6.39 -11.67
N PHE A 236 0.36 -6.07 -10.52
CA PHE A 236 1.20 -6.98 -9.75
C PHE A 236 0.81 -6.94 -8.28
N THR A 237 1.12 -8.00 -7.54
CA THR A 237 0.92 -8.01 -6.08
C THR A 237 2.24 -7.98 -5.35
N TYR A 238 2.22 -7.52 -4.11
CA TYR A 238 3.41 -7.38 -3.27
C TYR A 238 3.08 -7.57 -1.80
N THR A 239 4.10 -7.96 -1.03
CA THR A 239 4.14 -7.90 0.44
C THR A 239 5.30 -7.02 0.85
N LEU A 240 5.22 -6.42 2.03
CA LEU A 240 6.26 -5.56 2.60
C LEU A 240 6.97 -6.27 3.75
N ASN A 241 8.22 -5.90 4.02
CA ASN A 241 9.03 -6.42 5.11
C ASN A 241 9.72 -5.26 5.83
N ASP A 242 9.63 -5.25 7.17
CA ASP A 242 10.22 -4.27 8.08
C ASP A 242 11.66 -4.65 8.51
N GLY A 243 12.07 -5.88 8.27
CA GLY A 243 13.35 -6.47 8.68
C GLY A 243 13.15 -7.70 9.55
N ASP A 244 12.05 -7.79 10.27
CA ASP A 244 11.71 -8.88 11.18
C ASP A 244 10.52 -9.71 10.69
N ALA A 245 9.50 -9.08 10.10
CA ALA A 245 8.28 -9.74 9.61
C ALA A 245 7.87 -9.28 8.21
N ASN A 246 7.10 -10.13 7.53
CA ASN A 246 6.40 -9.76 6.30
C ASN A 246 4.96 -9.37 6.61
N SER A 247 4.41 -8.42 5.85
CA SER A 247 2.98 -8.09 5.94
C SER A 247 2.12 -9.34 5.82
N ALA A 248 1.11 -9.47 6.69
CA ALA A 248 0.22 -10.64 6.74
C ALA A 248 -0.66 -10.77 5.49
N SER A 249 -0.89 -9.67 4.78
CA SER A 249 -1.67 -9.61 3.54
C SER A 249 -0.79 -9.20 2.36
N SER A 250 -1.17 -9.63 1.16
CA SER A 250 -0.63 -9.08 -0.08
C SER A 250 -1.50 -7.93 -0.58
N TYR A 251 -0.87 -6.95 -1.21
CA TYR A 251 -1.48 -5.75 -1.76
C TYR A 251 -1.33 -5.73 -3.27
N THR A 252 -2.17 -4.96 -3.96
CA THR A 252 -2.18 -4.91 -5.42
C THR A 252 -1.81 -3.52 -5.91
N ALA A 253 -0.84 -3.46 -6.82
CA ALA A 253 -0.58 -2.31 -7.66
C ALA A 253 -1.34 -2.50 -8.98
N THR A 254 -2.24 -1.58 -9.30
CA THR A 254 -2.95 -1.53 -10.59
C THR A 254 -2.18 -0.63 -11.55
N LEU A 255 -1.97 -1.12 -12.76
CA LEU A 255 -1.19 -0.49 -13.81
C LEU A 255 -2.14 0.02 -14.90
N ALA A 256 -2.33 1.33 -14.96
CA ALA A 256 -3.17 2.00 -15.93
C ALA A 256 -2.30 2.69 -17.01
N VAL A 257 -2.75 2.63 -18.26
CA VAL A 257 -2.08 3.23 -19.41
C VAL A 257 -3.05 4.13 -20.13
N THR A 258 -2.64 5.38 -20.36
CA THR A 258 -3.39 6.33 -21.19
C THR A 258 -2.91 6.25 -22.63
N ALA A 259 -3.84 6.23 -23.57
CA ALA A 259 -3.53 6.29 -24.98
C ALA A 259 -2.86 7.63 -25.33
N VAL A 260 -1.91 7.57 -26.25
CA VAL A 260 -1.28 8.70 -26.93
C VAL A 260 -1.47 8.48 -28.42
N ASP A 261 -1.77 9.53 -29.16
CA ASP A 261 -2.01 9.42 -30.60
C ASP A 261 -0.67 9.28 -31.35
N ASP A 262 -0.46 8.16 -32.00
CA ASP A 262 0.73 7.85 -32.77
C ASP A 262 0.69 8.45 -34.18
N ALA A 263 1.85 8.61 -34.79
CA ALA A 263 1.93 9.10 -36.17
C ALA A 263 1.55 8.00 -37.18
N PRO A 264 0.72 8.28 -38.18
CA PRO A 264 0.38 7.30 -39.20
C PRO A 264 1.59 6.89 -40.03
N VAL A 265 1.61 5.66 -40.49
CA VAL A 265 2.59 5.13 -41.45
C VAL A 265 2.07 5.44 -42.86
N CYS A 266 2.73 6.36 -43.56
CA CYS A 266 2.40 6.70 -44.93
C CYS A 266 2.91 5.64 -45.91
N ASN A 267 2.11 5.32 -46.92
CA ASN A 267 2.49 4.40 -48.00
C ASN A 267 2.05 5.03 -49.34
N ALA A 268 3.00 5.47 -50.17
CA ALA A 268 2.78 6.13 -51.46
C ALA A 268 2.55 5.11 -52.61
N GLY A 269 2.50 3.81 -52.29
CA GLY A 269 2.42 2.74 -53.27
C GLY A 269 3.77 2.39 -53.92
N SER A 270 3.73 1.46 -54.84
CA SER A 270 4.95 0.99 -55.52
C SER A 270 5.40 1.95 -56.64
N ASP A 271 6.70 1.94 -56.95
CA ASP A 271 7.25 2.56 -58.15
C ASP A 271 6.58 2.01 -59.42
N GLN A 272 6.40 2.87 -60.42
CA GLN A 272 5.72 2.53 -61.68
C GLN A 272 6.60 2.86 -62.88
N SER A 273 6.46 2.07 -63.93
CA SER A 273 7.06 2.33 -65.24
C SER A 273 5.93 2.38 -66.29
N VAL A 274 5.82 3.49 -66.99
CA VAL A 274 4.74 3.77 -67.94
C VAL A 274 5.28 4.38 -69.20
N ALA A 275 4.52 4.32 -70.30
CA ALA A 275 4.80 5.11 -71.49
C ALA A 275 4.31 6.56 -71.31
N GLU A 276 4.89 7.51 -72.05
CA GLU A 276 4.34 8.88 -72.14
C GLU A 276 2.87 8.84 -72.61
N GLY A 277 2.09 9.83 -72.23
CA GLY A 277 0.65 9.87 -72.47
C GLY A 277 -0.17 8.90 -71.62
N ALA A 278 0.42 7.94 -70.94
CA ALA A 278 -0.30 6.99 -70.09
C ALA A 278 -0.83 7.64 -68.81
N THR A 279 -1.98 7.14 -68.34
CA THR A 279 -2.50 7.57 -67.04
C THR A 279 -1.80 6.78 -65.92
N VAL A 280 -1.16 7.51 -65.03
CA VAL A 280 -0.60 7.00 -63.76
C VAL A 280 -1.64 7.14 -62.67
N THR A 281 -1.84 6.10 -61.89
CA THR A 281 -2.69 6.12 -60.68
C THR A 281 -1.78 5.94 -59.45
N LEU A 282 -1.77 6.89 -58.57
CA LEU A 282 -1.09 6.78 -57.24
C LEU A 282 -2.02 6.07 -56.25
N ASP A 283 -1.46 5.45 -55.26
CA ASP A 283 -2.25 4.70 -54.29
C ASP A 283 -1.70 4.87 -52.86
N ALA A 284 -2.44 5.57 -52.03
CA ALA A 284 -2.15 5.75 -50.60
C ALA A 284 -2.97 4.82 -49.70
N THR A 285 -3.76 3.90 -50.24
CA THR A 285 -4.67 3.02 -49.44
C THR A 285 -3.93 2.05 -48.53
N GLY A 286 -2.62 1.86 -48.77
CA GLY A 286 -1.74 1.09 -47.88
C GLY A 286 -1.28 1.81 -46.65
N SER A 287 -1.60 3.12 -46.51
CA SER A 287 -1.27 3.86 -45.28
C SER A 287 -2.10 3.36 -44.08
N THR A 288 -1.47 3.29 -42.92
CA THR A 288 -2.10 2.76 -41.69
C THR A 288 -1.87 3.70 -40.52
N ASP A 289 -2.80 3.65 -39.59
CA ASP A 289 -2.73 4.31 -38.29
C ASP A 289 -3.02 3.27 -37.20
N VAL A 290 -2.24 3.27 -36.13
CA VAL A 290 -2.30 2.18 -35.10
C VAL A 290 -3.57 2.29 -34.26
N GLU A 291 -4.06 3.53 -34.02
CA GLU A 291 -5.33 3.80 -33.32
C GLU A 291 -6.54 3.68 -34.25
N GLY A 292 -6.31 3.50 -35.55
CA GLY A 292 -7.36 3.41 -36.55
C GLY A 292 -8.02 4.75 -36.88
N ALA A 293 -7.32 5.86 -36.63
CA ALA A 293 -7.82 7.18 -36.94
C ALA A 293 -7.93 7.40 -38.44
N THR A 294 -8.82 8.32 -38.82
CA THR A 294 -8.99 8.69 -40.25
C THR A 294 -7.77 9.42 -40.79
N ILE A 295 -7.14 8.81 -41.80
CA ILE A 295 -5.95 9.37 -42.45
C ILE A 295 -6.36 10.38 -43.51
N THR A 296 -5.70 11.53 -43.51
CA THR A 296 -5.77 12.53 -44.58
C THR A 296 -4.45 12.55 -45.34
N TYR A 297 -4.49 12.86 -46.61
CA TYR A 297 -3.36 12.76 -47.53
C TYR A 297 -2.99 14.12 -48.12
N VAL A 298 -1.68 14.33 -48.35
CA VAL A 298 -1.15 15.44 -49.14
C VAL A 298 -0.10 14.90 -50.10
N TRP A 299 -0.42 14.95 -51.37
CA TRP A 299 0.48 14.58 -52.46
C TRP A 299 1.20 15.79 -53.06
N SER A 300 2.45 15.62 -53.43
CA SER A 300 3.26 16.60 -54.14
C SER A 300 4.24 15.92 -55.08
N VAL A 301 4.69 16.62 -56.12
CA VAL A 301 5.83 16.24 -56.95
C VAL A 301 7.09 16.78 -56.27
N SER A 302 7.93 15.87 -55.73
CA SER A 302 9.10 16.24 -54.94
C SER A 302 10.36 16.43 -55.80
N SER A 303 10.44 15.75 -56.94
CA SER A 303 11.57 15.92 -57.90
C SER A 303 11.22 15.38 -59.27
N GLY A 304 12.05 15.72 -60.27
CA GLY A 304 11.89 15.30 -61.64
C GLY A 304 10.97 16.18 -62.45
N THR A 305 10.34 15.63 -63.51
CA THR A 305 9.45 16.37 -64.38
C THR A 305 8.16 16.73 -63.66
N ALA A 306 7.77 18.00 -63.70
CA ALA A 306 6.54 18.49 -63.07
C ALA A 306 5.31 17.81 -63.66
N GLN A 307 4.40 17.33 -62.83
CA GLN A 307 3.15 16.70 -63.18
C GLN A 307 1.99 17.42 -62.50
N THR A 308 0.84 17.43 -63.14
CA THR A 308 -0.38 17.98 -62.57
C THR A 308 -1.27 16.83 -62.09
N LEU A 309 -1.35 16.66 -60.76
CA LEU A 309 -2.19 15.65 -60.15
C LEU A 309 -3.67 16.05 -60.22
N SER A 310 -4.55 15.04 -60.46
CA SER A 310 -6.01 15.24 -60.47
C SER A 310 -6.55 15.70 -59.08
N SER A 311 -5.83 15.36 -58.02
CA SER A 311 -6.10 15.79 -56.66
C SER A 311 -4.80 15.70 -55.84
N THR A 312 -4.61 16.60 -54.90
CA THR A 312 -3.52 16.50 -53.92
C THR A 312 -3.93 15.86 -52.58
N THR A 313 -5.21 15.55 -52.43
CA THR A 313 -5.77 15.06 -51.13
C THR A 313 -6.52 13.74 -51.22
N ASN A 314 -6.77 13.22 -52.41
CA ASN A 314 -7.41 11.93 -52.58
C ASN A 314 -6.43 10.78 -52.29
N ALA A 315 -6.93 9.64 -51.81
CA ALA A 315 -6.12 8.42 -51.58
C ALA A 315 -5.50 7.90 -52.89
N ALA A 316 -6.19 8.05 -54.01
CA ALA A 316 -5.77 7.52 -55.31
C ALA A 316 -5.87 8.61 -56.41
N PRO A 317 -5.02 9.66 -56.42
CA PRO A 317 -5.04 10.65 -57.49
C PRO A 317 -4.36 10.10 -58.72
N THR A 318 -4.68 10.70 -59.88
CA THR A 318 -4.10 10.37 -61.17
C THR A 318 -3.40 11.54 -61.81
N PHE A 319 -2.50 11.27 -62.74
CA PHE A 319 -1.98 12.25 -63.68
C PHE A 319 -1.68 11.58 -65.01
N THR A 320 -1.59 12.34 -66.08
CA THR A 320 -1.15 11.85 -67.38
C THR A 320 0.34 12.12 -67.55
N ALA A 321 1.13 11.08 -67.80
CA ALA A 321 2.56 11.19 -68.00
C ALA A 321 2.84 12.12 -69.18
N ALA A 322 3.63 13.18 -68.95
CA ALA A 322 3.91 14.22 -69.95
C ALA A 322 4.66 13.64 -71.17
N GLU A 323 4.31 14.14 -72.36
CA GLU A 323 5.06 13.87 -73.58
C GLU A 323 6.52 14.31 -73.47
N ALA A 324 7.46 13.49 -73.96
CA ALA A 324 8.88 13.78 -73.83
C ALA A 324 9.72 13.20 -74.98
N VAL A 325 10.71 13.95 -75.43
CA VAL A 325 11.66 13.51 -76.49
C VAL A 325 12.66 12.45 -76.01
N SER A 326 12.74 12.21 -74.70
CA SER A 326 13.56 11.18 -74.04
C SER A 326 12.93 10.81 -72.70
N GLY A 327 13.02 9.55 -72.30
CA GLY A 327 12.48 9.10 -71.05
C GLY A 327 12.94 9.96 -69.86
N TYR A 328 12.08 10.06 -68.84
CA TYR A 328 12.32 10.80 -67.63
C TYR A 328 11.79 10.08 -66.38
N THR A 329 12.16 10.59 -65.23
CA THR A 329 11.61 10.16 -63.95
C THR A 329 10.91 11.30 -63.25
N THR A 330 9.88 10.98 -62.49
CA THR A 330 9.21 11.89 -61.56
C THR A 330 9.08 11.18 -60.20
N THR A 331 9.40 11.89 -59.12
CA THR A 331 9.16 11.38 -57.78
C THR A 331 7.98 12.13 -57.17
N VAL A 332 6.97 11.38 -56.80
CA VAL A 332 5.80 11.87 -56.05
C VAL A 332 5.98 11.55 -54.58
N GLN A 333 5.62 12.45 -53.72
CA GLN A 333 5.71 12.33 -52.28
C GLN A 333 4.32 12.39 -51.67
N LEU A 334 4.07 11.48 -50.74
CA LEU A 334 2.91 11.47 -49.90
C LEU A 334 3.30 11.90 -48.48
N VAL A 335 2.55 12.81 -47.90
CA VAL A 335 2.47 13.08 -46.47
C VAL A 335 1.07 12.72 -46.01
N CYS A 336 0.95 11.93 -44.98
CA CYS A 336 -0.32 11.57 -44.37
C CYS A 336 -0.40 12.12 -42.95
N THR A 337 -1.61 12.40 -42.49
CA THR A 337 -1.86 12.95 -41.15
C THR A 337 -3.09 12.27 -40.59
N ALA A 338 -3.01 11.81 -39.34
CA ALA A 338 -4.13 11.27 -38.57
C ALA A 338 -4.24 12.06 -37.27
N SER A 339 -5.44 12.36 -36.78
CA SER A 339 -5.72 13.12 -35.54
C SER A 339 -4.89 14.43 -35.35
N GLY A 340 -4.29 14.94 -36.42
CA GLY A 340 -3.42 16.11 -36.38
C GLY A 340 -1.92 15.79 -36.26
N VAL A 341 -1.54 14.52 -36.11
CA VAL A 341 -0.15 14.06 -36.10
C VAL A 341 0.26 13.66 -37.52
N ALA A 342 1.39 14.18 -37.99
CA ALA A 342 1.91 13.89 -39.32
C ALA A 342 2.84 12.68 -39.31
N GLY A 343 2.59 11.74 -40.22
CA GLY A 343 3.49 10.60 -40.46
C GLY A 343 4.74 11.03 -41.25
N SER A 344 5.72 10.12 -41.27
CA SER A 344 6.89 10.28 -42.14
C SER A 344 6.48 10.19 -43.59
N ALA A 345 6.99 11.12 -44.41
CA ALA A 345 6.69 11.15 -45.85
C ALA A 345 7.20 9.86 -46.52
N ASP A 346 6.39 9.35 -47.45
CA ASP A 346 6.76 8.23 -48.33
C ASP A 346 6.77 8.70 -49.80
N THR A 347 7.45 7.97 -50.71
CA THR A 347 7.61 8.37 -52.08
C THR A 347 7.40 7.21 -53.05
N ALA A 348 6.86 7.51 -54.23
CA ALA A 348 6.85 6.60 -55.36
C ALA A 348 7.55 7.23 -56.56
N VAL A 349 8.39 6.45 -57.22
CA VAL A 349 9.10 6.88 -58.43
C VAL A 349 8.36 6.39 -59.66
N ILE A 350 8.05 7.34 -60.54
CA ILE A 350 7.40 7.05 -61.85
C ILE A 350 8.44 7.22 -62.95
N THR A 351 8.79 6.15 -63.63
CA THR A 351 9.69 6.13 -64.80
C THR A 351 8.85 6.15 -66.05
N VAL A 352 9.02 7.16 -66.87
CA VAL A 352 8.32 7.36 -68.15
C VAL A 352 9.25 7.05 -69.29
N SER A 353 8.86 6.13 -70.16
CA SER A 353 9.56 5.85 -71.40
C SER A 353 9.01 6.73 -72.55
N ALA A 354 9.89 7.31 -73.36
CA ALA A 354 9.48 7.99 -74.56
C ALA A 354 9.12 7.01 -75.68
N ASP A 355 8.04 7.29 -76.39
CA ASP A 355 7.71 6.62 -77.63
C ASP A 355 8.21 7.41 -78.84
N ASN A 356 8.23 6.80 -80.00
CA ASN A 356 8.62 7.50 -81.23
C ASN A 356 7.40 8.11 -81.89
N ASP A 357 7.22 9.38 -81.71
CA ASP A 357 6.14 10.14 -82.30
C ASP A 357 6.26 10.22 -83.85
N ALA A 358 5.10 10.06 -84.51
CA ALA A 358 5.08 10.31 -85.95
C ALA A 358 5.37 11.74 -86.27
N PRO A 359 6.18 12.09 -87.27
CA PRO A 359 6.48 13.42 -87.60
C PRO A 359 5.19 14.18 -88.00
N THR A 360 4.87 15.30 -87.34
CA THR A 360 3.79 16.16 -87.69
C THR A 360 4.16 16.92 -88.96
N ALA A 361 3.41 16.73 -90.05
CA ALA A 361 3.58 17.56 -91.27
C ALA A 361 3.23 19.00 -90.92
N LYS A 362 4.19 19.93 -91.24
CA LYS A 362 3.99 21.36 -91.17
C LYS A 362 3.14 21.85 -92.36
#